data_ef5ec612cb7fedee247742975a3d4aa2
#
_entry.id   ef5ec612cb7fedee247742975a3d4aa2
#
_cell.length_a   1.000
_cell.length_b   1.000
_cell.length_c   1.000
_cell.angle_alpha   90.00
_cell.angle_beta   90.00
_cell.angle_gamma   90.00
#
_symmetry.space_group_name_H-M   'P 1'
#
loop_
_entity.id
_entity.type
_entity.pdbx_description
1 polymer ?
#
loop_
_entity_poly.entity_id
_entity_poly.type
_entity_poly.pdbx_seq_one_letter_code
_entity_poly.pdbx_strand_id
1 'polypeptide(L)'
;MKIGFKLPNCAGVLCEPAWATPQNLIRLSQLAQRLGYDSLWMHDHLIAPDEVKIDEPNFHEPLITMSHLAGLVPDITFGIATIILPLRDPVLFARQLVTMHAFFPGRIIAGIGVGRYESEFRASGSRMFRKRGKMTTESLQLIRGLWQQPELDFDGEFYTLQGARFYPKPAAPGDIPIWVGGNSEAAVRRAAALGDGYVPAAKLPDEIRADRALLVEALQAKGRDPQGFPIGLSLTVELVRDSGAMAEDLEARGLHGHAHDRVVHGMPNRVAERLLELAGAGVDHFLLSFRATTLEELEEHLEWFAREVRPQLDDARVY
;
A
#
# COMPACT_ATOMS: atom_id res chain seq x y z
N MET A 1 -1.70 0.84 -16.74
CA MET A 1 -0.85 1.09 -15.54
C MET A 1 -1.49 2.20 -14.74
N LYS A 2 -1.62 2.05 -13.42
CA LYS A 2 -2.20 3.08 -12.54
C LYS A 2 -1.12 3.73 -11.69
N ILE A 3 -1.30 5.00 -11.37
CA ILE A 3 -0.37 5.79 -10.55
C ILE A 3 -1.10 6.28 -9.30
N GLY A 4 -0.65 5.82 -8.15
CA GLY A 4 -1.14 6.24 -6.85
C GLY A 4 -0.11 7.08 -6.10
N PHE A 5 -0.58 8.02 -5.31
CA PHE A 5 0.24 8.83 -4.41
C PHE A 5 0.08 8.34 -2.96
N LYS A 6 1.19 8.18 -2.25
CA LYS A 6 1.20 7.83 -0.83
C LYS A 6 1.22 9.10 0.01
N LEU A 7 0.13 9.33 0.71
CA LEU A 7 -0.03 10.47 1.61
C LEU A 7 0.94 10.38 2.81
N PRO A 8 1.44 11.52 3.31
CA PRO A 8 2.30 11.57 4.49
C PRO A 8 1.50 11.48 5.80
N ASN A 9 0.63 10.46 5.94
CA ASN A 9 -0.19 10.26 7.14
C ASN A 9 0.57 9.66 8.32
N CYS A 10 1.78 9.16 8.07
CA CYS A 10 2.70 8.69 9.10
C CYS A 10 4.02 9.42 8.92
N ALA A 11 4.44 10.16 9.91
CA ALA A 11 5.78 10.73 9.96
C ALA A 11 6.81 9.59 9.99
N GLY A 12 7.82 9.69 9.16
CA GLY A 12 8.79 8.63 9.00
C GLY A 12 10.00 9.06 8.19
N VAL A 13 10.73 8.11 7.68
CA VAL A 13 11.98 8.30 6.92
C VAL A 13 11.83 9.26 5.71
N LEU A 14 10.60 9.49 5.25
CA LEU A 14 10.33 10.23 4.01
C LEU A 14 9.50 11.51 4.19
N CYS A 15 9.02 11.80 5.41
CA CYS A 15 8.25 13.01 5.66
C CYS A 15 8.47 13.52 7.10
N GLU A 16 8.42 14.84 7.23
CA GLU A 16 8.48 15.50 8.53
C GLU A 16 7.16 15.33 9.31
N PRO A 17 7.20 15.20 10.65
CA PRO A 17 5.99 15.10 11.46
C PRO A 17 4.98 16.22 11.23
N ALA A 18 5.47 17.43 10.96
CA ALA A 18 4.67 18.62 10.68
C ALA A 18 3.80 18.50 9.40
N TRP A 19 4.12 17.58 8.49
CA TRP A 19 3.33 17.40 7.25
C TRP A 19 2.05 16.60 7.46
N ALA A 20 2.01 15.75 8.48
CA ALA A 20 0.86 14.90 8.78
C ALA A 20 -0.27 15.67 9.50
N THR A 21 -0.58 16.88 9.07
CA THR A 21 -1.76 17.62 9.60
C THR A 21 -3.01 17.29 8.77
N PRO A 22 -4.21 17.32 9.36
CA PRO A 22 -5.46 17.12 8.61
C PRO A 22 -5.58 18.06 7.41
N GLN A 23 -5.18 19.34 7.56
CA GLN A 23 -5.24 20.36 6.50
C GLN A 23 -4.32 19.99 5.32
N ASN A 24 -3.09 19.56 5.62
CA ASN A 24 -2.13 19.16 4.60
C ASN A 24 -2.58 17.88 3.89
N LEU A 25 -3.12 16.90 4.63
CA LEU A 25 -3.63 15.67 4.03
C LEU A 25 -4.81 15.94 3.08
N ILE A 26 -5.72 16.86 3.44
CA ILE A 26 -6.82 17.29 2.57
C ILE A 26 -6.26 18.00 1.33
N ARG A 27 -5.36 18.98 1.50
CA ARG A 27 -4.74 19.76 0.42
C ARG A 27 -4.01 18.86 -0.58
N LEU A 28 -3.16 17.96 -0.10
CA LEU A 28 -2.41 17.01 -0.94
C LEU A 28 -3.35 16.03 -1.67
N SER A 29 -4.41 15.56 -1.00
CA SER A 29 -5.39 14.66 -1.61
C SER A 29 -6.13 15.34 -2.77
N GLN A 30 -6.57 16.59 -2.57
CA GLN A 30 -7.22 17.38 -3.61
C GLN A 30 -6.26 17.74 -4.76
N LEU A 31 -4.99 18.04 -4.44
CA LEU A 31 -3.96 18.29 -5.46
C LEU A 31 -3.74 17.04 -6.31
N ALA A 32 -3.51 15.89 -5.70
CA ALA A 32 -3.31 14.63 -6.43
C ALA A 32 -4.52 14.27 -7.32
N GLN A 33 -5.75 14.47 -6.83
CA GLN A 33 -6.96 14.30 -7.63
C GLN A 33 -6.98 15.22 -8.86
N ARG A 34 -6.72 16.52 -8.68
CA ARG A 34 -6.68 17.48 -9.81
C ARG A 34 -5.59 17.15 -10.83
N LEU A 35 -4.46 16.60 -10.38
CA LEU A 35 -3.35 16.17 -11.22
C LEU A 35 -3.59 14.80 -11.90
N GLY A 36 -4.75 14.17 -11.64
CA GLY A 36 -5.15 12.93 -12.28
C GLY A 36 -4.49 11.67 -11.72
N TYR A 37 -3.98 11.68 -10.48
CA TYR A 37 -3.56 10.44 -9.82
C TYR A 37 -4.74 9.49 -9.66
N ASP A 38 -4.51 8.19 -9.89
CA ASP A 38 -5.58 7.17 -9.88
C ASP A 38 -6.01 6.78 -8.47
N SER A 39 -5.12 6.96 -7.47
CA SER A 39 -5.39 6.53 -6.09
C SER A 39 -4.52 7.24 -5.07
N LEU A 40 -5.02 7.28 -3.83
CA LEU A 40 -4.31 7.76 -2.65
C LEU A 40 -4.05 6.60 -1.70
N TRP A 41 -2.84 6.52 -1.17
CA TRP A 41 -2.41 5.42 -0.31
C TRP A 41 -1.91 5.92 1.03
N MET A 42 -2.18 5.14 2.08
CA MET A 42 -1.77 5.45 3.44
C MET A 42 -0.90 4.36 4.03
N HIS A 43 -0.10 4.75 5.01
CA HIS A 43 0.65 3.83 5.86
C HIS A 43 -0.14 3.49 7.12
N ASP A 44 0.22 2.37 7.75
CA ASP A 44 -0.29 1.98 9.05
C ASP A 44 0.87 1.70 10.01
N HIS A 45 0.88 2.45 11.11
CA HIS A 45 1.62 2.15 12.32
C HIS A 45 0.72 2.47 13.51
N LEU A 46 0.55 1.52 14.41
CA LEU A 46 -0.27 1.70 15.60
C LEU A 46 0.50 2.44 16.69
N ILE A 47 1.78 2.11 16.82
CA ILE A 47 2.74 2.74 17.74
C ILE A 47 4.07 2.87 16.99
N ALA A 48 4.78 3.97 17.17
CA ALA A 48 6.08 4.15 16.55
C ALA A 48 7.06 3.03 16.96
N PRO A 49 7.64 2.31 15.99
CA PRO A 49 8.60 1.27 16.31
C PRO A 49 9.94 1.86 16.74
N ASP A 50 10.63 1.22 17.70
CA ASP A 50 11.93 1.67 18.22
C ASP A 50 13.01 1.73 17.12
N GLU A 51 12.87 0.91 16.08
CA GLU A 51 13.79 0.83 14.94
C GLU A 51 13.69 2.02 14.00
N VAL A 52 12.60 2.78 14.07
CA VAL A 52 12.37 4.00 13.29
C VAL A 52 12.59 5.18 14.21
N LYS A 53 13.78 5.79 14.10
CA LYS A 53 14.15 6.95 14.91
C LYS A 53 13.43 8.18 14.39
N ILE A 54 12.34 8.54 15.04
CA ILE A 54 11.55 9.73 14.78
C ILE A 54 11.38 10.43 16.15
N ASP A 55 11.79 11.68 16.22
CA ASP A 55 11.76 12.42 17.49
C ASP A 55 10.33 12.67 17.98
N GLU A 56 9.41 13.00 17.08
CA GLU A 56 8.00 13.23 17.37
C GLU A 56 7.11 12.51 16.35
N PRO A 57 6.86 11.19 16.50
CA PRO A 57 6.05 10.46 15.55
C PRO A 57 4.61 10.97 15.53
N ASN A 58 4.13 11.34 14.36
CA ASN A 58 2.75 11.76 14.14
C ASN A 58 2.06 10.81 13.16
N PHE A 59 1.36 9.81 13.70
CA PHE A 59 0.69 8.77 12.94
C PHE A 59 -0.83 8.91 13.07
N HIS A 60 -1.47 9.21 11.95
CA HIS A 60 -2.92 9.18 11.88
C HIS A 60 -3.41 7.78 11.54
N GLU A 61 -4.43 7.32 12.24
CA GLU A 61 -5.06 6.03 11.98
C GLU A 61 -5.63 6.01 10.55
N PRO A 62 -5.20 5.06 9.69
CA PRO A 62 -5.46 5.15 8.26
C PRO A 62 -6.93 5.00 7.86
N LEU A 63 -7.73 4.15 8.56
CA LEU A 63 -9.14 3.99 8.20
C LEU A 63 -9.98 5.22 8.54
N ILE A 64 -9.71 5.85 9.69
CA ILE A 64 -10.38 7.09 10.09
C ILE A 64 -10.01 8.22 9.13
N THR A 65 -8.71 8.38 8.85
CA THR A 65 -8.22 9.38 7.90
C THR A 65 -8.80 9.16 6.51
N MET A 66 -8.78 7.93 6.01
CA MET A 66 -9.32 7.56 4.70
C MET A 66 -10.82 7.84 4.59
N SER A 67 -11.61 7.51 5.63
CA SER A 67 -13.05 7.80 5.66
C SER A 67 -13.33 9.29 5.55
N HIS A 68 -12.56 10.12 6.26
CA HIS A 68 -12.71 11.57 6.19
C HIS A 68 -12.36 12.11 4.80
N LEU A 69 -11.20 11.73 4.27
CA LEU A 69 -10.71 12.19 2.97
C LEU A 69 -11.61 11.71 1.82
N ALA A 70 -12.13 10.48 1.87
CA ALA A 70 -13.01 9.94 0.83
C ALA A 70 -14.33 10.70 0.71
N GLY A 71 -14.79 11.33 1.79
CA GLY A 71 -15.96 12.24 1.77
C GLY A 71 -15.66 13.61 1.16
N LEU A 72 -14.39 14.04 1.20
CA LEU A 72 -13.98 15.37 0.71
C LEU A 72 -13.40 15.35 -0.71
N VAL A 73 -12.89 14.22 -1.14
CA VAL A 73 -12.19 14.05 -2.43
C VAL A 73 -12.88 12.94 -3.22
N PRO A 74 -13.87 13.29 -4.07
CA PRO A 74 -14.60 12.32 -4.89
C PRO A 74 -13.73 11.74 -6.01
N ASP A 75 -14.21 10.68 -6.66
CA ASP A 75 -13.68 10.12 -7.90
C ASP A 75 -12.23 9.64 -7.88
N ILE A 76 -11.65 9.40 -6.68
CA ILE A 76 -10.34 8.80 -6.51
C ILE A 76 -10.43 7.56 -5.61
N THR A 77 -9.62 6.55 -5.91
CA THR A 77 -9.55 5.34 -5.09
C THR A 77 -8.62 5.56 -3.89
N PHE A 78 -9.00 5.00 -2.75
CA PHE A 78 -8.19 5.01 -1.54
C PHE A 78 -7.68 3.61 -1.21
N GLY A 79 -6.42 3.51 -0.79
CA GLY A 79 -5.81 2.26 -0.38
C GLY A 79 -4.94 2.41 0.87
N ILE A 80 -4.62 1.28 1.49
CA ILE A 80 -3.67 1.23 2.59
C ILE A 80 -2.55 0.25 2.20
N ALA A 81 -1.31 0.67 2.32
CA ALA A 81 -0.16 -0.17 2.00
C ALA A 81 0.86 -0.12 3.15
N THR A 82 0.62 -0.95 4.17
CA THR A 82 -0.45 -1.94 4.44
C THR A 82 -0.92 -1.88 5.89
N ILE A 83 -2.18 -2.26 6.16
CA ILE A 83 -2.69 -2.48 7.52
C ILE A 83 -1.89 -3.61 8.19
N ILE A 84 -1.48 -3.38 9.44
CA ILE A 84 -0.86 -4.42 10.28
C ILE A 84 -1.98 -5.24 10.92
N LEU A 85 -2.55 -6.19 10.14
CA LEU A 85 -3.75 -6.92 10.56
C LEU A 85 -3.60 -7.70 11.87
N PRO A 86 -2.42 -8.29 12.23
CA PRO A 86 -2.26 -8.95 13.53
C PRO A 86 -2.35 -8.04 14.76
N LEU A 87 -2.34 -6.73 14.58
CA LEU A 87 -2.53 -5.74 15.65
C LEU A 87 -3.97 -5.21 15.73
N ARG A 88 -4.90 -5.80 14.96
CA ARG A 88 -6.30 -5.38 14.87
C ARG A 88 -7.25 -6.55 15.09
N ASP A 89 -8.42 -6.24 15.63
CA ASP A 89 -9.51 -7.21 15.67
C ASP A 89 -10.07 -7.41 14.25
N PRO A 90 -10.09 -8.66 13.71
CA PRO A 90 -10.50 -8.90 12.32
C PRO A 90 -12.00 -8.71 12.10
N VAL A 91 -12.86 -8.92 13.12
CA VAL A 91 -14.30 -8.71 13.01
C VAL A 91 -14.62 -7.23 12.92
N LEU A 92 -13.97 -6.41 13.78
CA LEU A 92 -14.09 -4.96 13.73
C LEU A 92 -13.54 -4.41 12.41
N PHE A 93 -12.39 -4.89 11.98
CA PHE A 93 -11.78 -4.47 10.71
C PHE A 93 -12.67 -4.82 9.50
N ALA A 94 -13.24 -6.04 9.47
CA ALA A 94 -14.21 -6.42 8.45
C ALA A 94 -15.43 -5.48 8.43
N ARG A 95 -15.90 -5.06 9.62
CA ARG A 95 -17.02 -4.12 9.79
C ARG A 95 -16.67 -2.73 9.27
N GLN A 96 -15.49 -2.23 9.59
CA GLN A 96 -15.01 -0.93 9.13
C GLN A 96 -14.95 -0.88 7.59
N LEU A 97 -14.38 -1.89 6.96
CA LEU A 97 -14.28 -1.96 5.49
C LEU A 97 -15.64 -2.00 4.80
N VAL A 98 -16.59 -2.81 5.28
CA VAL A 98 -17.94 -2.87 4.69
C VAL A 98 -18.68 -1.55 4.90
N THR A 99 -18.51 -0.90 6.04
CA THR A 99 -19.09 0.42 6.30
C THR A 99 -18.53 1.46 5.33
N MET A 100 -17.20 1.52 5.19
CA MET A 100 -16.56 2.44 4.24
C MET A 100 -17.00 2.16 2.79
N HIS A 101 -17.08 0.88 2.40
CA HIS A 101 -17.55 0.51 1.07
C HIS A 101 -19.02 0.97 0.81
N ALA A 102 -19.87 0.88 1.82
CA ALA A 102 -21.26 1.36 1.69
C ALA A 102 -21.36 2.88 1.45
N PHE A 103 -20.45 3.66 2.06
CA PHE A 103 -20.37 5.11 1.84
C PHE A 103 -19.62 5.49 0.56
N PHE A 104 -18.63 4.69 0.16
CA PHE A 104 -17.70 4.95 -0.93
C PHE A 104 -17.54 3.71 -1.83
N PRO A 105 -18.62 3.27 -2.52
CA PRO A 105 -18.60 2.01 -3.28
C PRO A 105 -17.53 2.02 -4.39
N GLY A 106 -16.76 0.93 -4.48
CA GLY A 106 -15.73 0.74 -5.49
C GLY A 106 -14.46 1.58 -5.31
N ARG A 107 -14.36 2.36 -4.23
CA ARG A 107 -13.26 3.32 -4.02
C ARG A 107 -12.25 2.89 -2.95
N ILE A 108 -12.36 1.69 -2.40
CA ILE A 108 -11.53 1.22 -1.28
C ILE A 108 -10.73 0.01 -1.70
N ILE A 109 -9.43 0.01 -1.41
CA ILE A 109 -8.54 -1.16 -1.52
C ILE A 109 -7.94 -1.43 -0.14
N ALA A 110 -8.21 -2.61 0.42
CA ALA A 110 -7.68 -3.03 1.70
C ALA A 110 -6.32 -3.73 1.52
N GLY A 111 -5.23 -2.98 1.65
CA GLY A 111 -3.90 -3.58 1.64
C GLY A 111 -3.55 -4.13 3.03
N ILE A 112 -3.17 -5.41 3.10
CA ILE A 112 -2.99 -6.18 4.33
C ILE A 112 -1.55 -6.64 4.48
N GLY A 113 -0.91 -6.27 5.58
CA GLY A 113 0.44 -6.69 5.96
C GLY A 113 0.47 -7.49 7.26
N VAL A 114 1.61 -8.14 7.49
CA VAL A 114 1.85 -8.92 8.72
C VAL A 114 2.53 -8.11 9.82
N GLY A 115 2.96 -6.88 9.53
CA GLY A 115 3.83 -6.08 10.40
C GLY A 115 5.30 -6.47 10.30
N ARG A 116 6.18 -5.49 10.49
CA ARG A 116 7.63 -5.63 10.31
C ARG A 116 8.38 -5.63 11.63
N TYR A 117 8.01 -4.78 12.58
CA TYR A 117 8.79 -4.45 13.76
C TYR A 117 8.26 -5.16 15.01
N GLU A 118 9.15 -5.91 15.71
CA GLU A 118 8.79 -6.61 16.95
C GLU A 118 8.52 -5.62 18.09
N SER A 119 9.23 -4.49 18.11
CA SER A 119 9.02 -3.41 19.07
C SER A 119 7.59 -2.88 19.05
N GLU A 120 7.01 -2.66 17.87
CA GLU A 120 5.63 -2.21 17.70
C GLU A 120 4.61 -3.20 18.27
N PHE A 121 4.82 -4.52 18.04
CA PHE A 121 3.99 -5.56 18.65
C PHE A 121 4.08 -5.55 20.18
N ARG A 122 5.30 -5.48 20.71
CA ARG A 122 5.53 -5.43 22.14
C ARG A 122 4.88 -4.21 22.78
N ALA A 123 5.06 -3.03 22.18
CA ALA A 123 4.50 -1.76 22.67
C ALA A 123 2.96 -1.76 22.60
N SER A 124 2.36 -2.44 21.62
CA SER A 124 0.91 -2.64 21.51
C SER A 124 0.36 -3.73 22.45
N GLY A 125 1.19 -4.33 23.29
CA GLY A 125 0.79 -5.41 24.19
C GLY A 125 0.65 -6.78 23.53
N SER A 126 0.93 -6.89 22.23
CA SER A 126 0.82 -8.15 21.50
C SER A 126 2.08 -9.01 21.64
N ARG A 127 1.90 -10.29 21.92
CA ARG A 127 2.97 -11.31 21.94
C ARG A 127 3.01 -12.14 20.65
N MET A 128 2.24 -11.75 19.64
CA MET A 128 2.00 -12.57 18.44
C MET A 128 3.00 -12.32 17.30
N PHE A 129 4.08 -11.53 17.52
CA PHE A 129 5.03 -11.21 16.46
C PHE A 129 5.55 -12.44 15.71
N ARG A 130 5.96 -13.51 16.41
CA ARG A 130 6.46 -14.75 15.79
C ARG A 130 5.38 -15.54 15.06
N LYS A 131 4.11 -15.36 15.41
CA LYS A 131 2.94 -16.01 14.79
C LYS A 131 2.20 -15.09 13.82
N ARG A 132 2.66 -13.84 13.61
CA ARG A 132 1.96 -12.81 12.86
C ARG A 132 1.50 -13.24 11.45
N GLY A 133 2.31 -14.06 10.75
CA GLY A 133 1.96 -14.57 9.42
C GLY A 133 0.78 -15.54 9.44
N LYS A 134 0.74 -16.47 10.41
CA LYS A 134 -0.38 -17.42 10.61
C LYS A 134 -1.64 -16.65 11.02
N MET A 135 -1.52 -15.75 11.99
CA MET A 135 -2.60 -14.93 12.48
C MET A 135 -3.22 -14.07 11.36
N THR A 136 -2.40 -13.46 10.49
CA THR A 136 -2.89 -12.74 9.30
C THR A 136 -3.66 -13.67 8.35
N THR A 137 -3.15 -14.88 8.11
CA THR A 137 -3.83 -15.85 7.24
C THR A 137 -5.21 -16.22 7.79
N GLU A 138 -5.28 -16.54 9.08
CA GLU A 138 -6.54 -16.88 9.77
C GLU A 138 -7.50 -15.69 9.82
N SER A 139 -7.00 -14.48 10.11
CA SER A 139 -7.81 -13.25 10.05
C SER A 139 -8.43 -13.02 8.67
N LEU A 140 -7.67 -13.24 7.59
CA LEU A 140 -8.21 -13.11 6.23
C LEU A 140 -9.27 -14.16 5.91
N GLN A 141 -9.09 -15.41 6.36
CA GLN A 141 -10.11 -16.47 6.22
C GLN A 141 -11.40 -16.10 6.96
N LEU A 142 -11.26 -15.60 8.18
CA LEU A 142 -12.38 -15.16 9.00
C LEU A 142 -13.11 -13.98 8.34
N ILE A 143 -12.42 -12.95 7.86
CA ILE A 143 -13.00 -11.81 7.15
C ILE A 143 -13.77 -12.27 5.91
N ARG A 144 -13.18 -13.14 5.09
CA ARG A 144 -13.86 -13.71 3.90
C ARG A 144 -15.10 -14.51 4.30
N GLY A 145 -15.00 -15.33 5.36
CA GLY A 145 -16.15 -16.08 5.90
C GLY A 145 -17.30 -15.16 6.33
N LEU A 146 -17.00 -14.11 7.11
CA LEU A 146 -17.98 -13.12 7.55
C LEU A 146 -18.69 -12.43 6.39
N TRP A 147 -17.96 -12.13 5.29
CA TRP A 147 -18.53 -11.46 4.12
C TRP A 147 -19.36 -12.38 3.22
N GLN A 148 -19.03 -13.67 3.15
CA GLN A 148 -19.62 -14.60 2.18
C GLN A 148 -20.72 -15.49 2.77
N GLN A 149 -20.61 -15.90 4.05
CA GLN A 149 -21.54 -16.86 4.65
C GLN A 149 -22.67 -16.14 5.38
N PRO A 150 -23.94 -16.60 5.27
CA PRO A 150 -25.07 -16.03 6.00
C PRO A 150 -24.87 -16.07 7.52
N GLU A 151 -24.31 -17.16 8.01
CA GLU A 151 -23.92 -17.43 9.39
C GLU A 151 -22.58 -18.17 9.38
N LEU A 152 -21.66 -17.77 10.22
CA LEU A 152 -20.30 -18.31 10.27
C LEU A 152 -20.02 -18.94 11.62
N ASP A 153 -19.70 -20.24 11.59
CA ASP A 153 -18.94 -20.92 12.62
C ASP A 153 -17.48 -20.97 12.21
N PHE A 154 -16.59 -20.53 13.07
CA PHE A 154 -15.16 -20.47 12.80
C PHE A 154 -14.40 -20.96 14.03
N ASP A 155 -13.54 -21.97 13.85
CA ASP A 155 -12.71 -22.55 14.92
C ASP A 155 -11.27 -22.61 14.44
N GLY A 156 -10.48 -21.56 14.80
CA GLY A 156 -9.11 -21.36 14.41
C GLY A 156 -8.13 -21.43 15.59
N GLU A 157 -6.85 -21.23 15.30
CA GLU A 157 -5.79 -21.14 16.34
C GLU A 157 -5.90 -19.84 17.16
N PHE A 158 -6.40 -18.76 16.55
CA PHE A 158 -6.42 -17.41 17.14
C PHE A 158 -7.83 -16.89 17.38
N TYR A 159 -8.81 -17.35 16.62
CA TYR A 159 -10.18 -16.85 16.69
C TYR A 159 -11.20 -18.00 16.69
N THR A 160 -12.22 -17.87 17.52
CA THR A 160 -13.36 -18.78 17.54
C THR A 160 -14.66 -17.98 17.51
N LEU A 161 -15.52 -18.25 16.54
CA LEU A 161 -16.85 -17.66 16.42
C LEU A 161 -17.90 -18.77 16.31
N GLN A 162 -19.08 -18.54 16.90
CA GLN A 162 -20.21 -19.46 16.81
C GLN A 162 -21.46 -18.68 16.39
N GLY A 163 -22.15 -19.15 15.36
CA GLY A 163 -23.38 -18.56 14.86
C GLY A 163 -23.27 -17.10 14.48
N ALA A 164 -22.08 -16.65 13.99
CA ALA A 164 -21.82 -15.26 13.74
C ALA A 164 -22.58 -14.74 12.52
N ARG A 165 -23.53 -13.83 12.73
CA ARG A 165 -24.33 -13.18 11.69
C ARG A 165 -23.80 -11.77 11.45
N PHE A 166 -23.17 -11.55 10.31
CA PHE A 166 -22.48 -10.30 9.95
C PHE A 166 -23.22 -9.58 8.81
N TYR A 167 -23.77 -8.39 9.07
CA TYR A 167 -24.48 -7.54 8.10
C TYR A 167 -24.19 -6.07 8.37
N PRO A 168 -24.13 -5.17 7.29
CA PRO A 168 -24.28 -5.55 5.88
C PRO A 168 -23.11 -6.38 5.38
N LYS A 169 -23.25 -6.93 4.16
CA LYS A 169 -22.20 -7.66 3.43
C LYS A 169 -21.80 -6.87 2.17
N PRO A 170 -20.60 -7.06 1.61
CA PRO A 170 -20.33 -6.68 0.23
C PRO A 170 -21.35 -7.34 -0.70
N ALA A 171 -21.77 -6.64 -1.75
CA ALA A 171 -22.80 -7.14 -2.68
C ALA A 171 -22.29 -8.34 -3.49
N ALA A 172 -21.00 -8.32 -3.85
CA ALA A 172 -20.34 -9.41 -4.56
C ALA A 172 -18.93 -9.70 -4.00
N PRO A 173 -18.39 -10.91 -4.20
CA PRO A 173 -16.98 -11.20 -3.95
C PRO A 173 -16.08 -10.25 -4.77
N GLY A 174 -15.13 -9.60 -4.10
CA GLY A 174 -14.21 -8.66 -4.75
C GLY A 174 -14.64 -7.20 -4.75
N ASP A 175 -15.85 -6.85 -4.30
CA ASP A 175 -16.30 -5.46 -4.14
C ASP A 175 -15.39 -4.63 -3.24
N ILE A 176 -14.77 -5.29 -2.25
CA ILE A 176 -13.71 -4.72 -1.41
C ILE A 176 -12.44 -5.51 -1.69
N PRO A 177 -11.59 -5.05 -2.64
CA PRO A 177 -10.36 -5.76 -2.97
C PRO A 177 -9.41 -5.82 -1.78
N ILE A 178 -8.93 -7.02 -1.47
CA ILE A 178 -7.89 -7.26 -0.48
C ILE A 178 -6.57 -7.47 -1.20
N TRP A 179 -5.62 -6.55 -1.02
CA TRP A 179 -4.26 -6.69 -1.54
C TRP A 179 -3.31 -7.13 -0.43
N VAL A 180 -2.61 -8.22 -0.64
CA VAL A 180 -1.69 -8.76 0.37
C VAL A 180 -0.30 -8.20 0.17
N GLY A 181 0.24 -7.59 1.23
CA GLY A 181 1.56 -6.97 1.23
C GLY A 181 2.67 -7.84 1.79
N GLY A 182 3.88 -7.51 1.35
CA GLY A 182 5.12 -8.11 1.83
C GLY A 182 6.01 -8.63 0.70
N ASN A 183 7.31 -8.82 1.01
CA ASN A 183 8.34 -9.17 0.02
C ASN A 183 8.76 -10.65 0.04
N SER A 184 8.13 -11.47 0.88
CA SER A 184 8.46 -12.89 1.02
C SER A 184 7.59 -13.78 0.14
N GLU A 185 8.07 -14.97 -0.22
CA GLU A 185 7.25 -15.99 -0.90
C GLU A 185 5.96 -16.30 -0.13
N ALA A 186 6.00 -16.31 1.21
CA ALA A 186 4.80 -16.51 2.03
C ALA A 186 3.74 -15.42 1.81
N ALA A 187 4.14 -14.18 1.50
CA ALA A 187 3.23 -13.11 1.14
C ALA A 187 2.61 -13.33 -0.25
N VAL A 188 3.43 -13.74 -1.24
CA VAL A 188 2.94 -14.09 -2.59
C VAL A 188 1.93 -15.23 -2.52
N ARG A 189 2.25 -16.33 -1.81
CA ARG A 189 1.35 -17.48 -1.65
C ARG A 189 0.07 -17.11 -0.90
N ARG A 190 0.14 -16.21 0.09
CA ARG A 190 -1.05 -15.68 0.80
C ARG A 190 -1.90 -14.81 -0.13
N ALA A 191 -1.29 -13.97 -0.96
CA ALA A 191 -1.99 -13.18 -1.97
C ALA A 191 -2.74 -14.08 -2.95
N ALA A 192 -2.09 -15.12 -3.46
CA ALA A 192 -2.71 -16.09 -4.35
C ALA A 192 -3.88 -16.86 -3.69
N ALA A 193 -3.78 -17.17 -2.40
CA ALA A 193 -4.80 -17.94 -1.70
C ALA A 193 -6.01 -17.11 -1.25
N LEU A 194 -5.77 -15.89 -0.74
CA LEU A 194 -6.76 -15.12 0.02
C LEU A 194 -6.91 -13.66 -0.45
N GLY A 195 -6.00 -13.16 -1.30
CA GLY A 195 -6.01 -11.78 -1.81
C GLY A 195 -6.74 -11.65 -3.15
N ASP A 196 -6.95 -10.39 -3.55
CA ASP A 196 -7.40 -9.96 -4.87
C ASP A 196 -6.33 -9.15 -5.59
N GLY A 197 -5.16 -9.01 -4.96
CA GLY A 197 -3.97 -8.37 -5.48
C GLY A 197 -2.78 -8.60 -4.56
N TYR A 198 -1.59 -8.25 -5.05
CA TYR A 198 -0.32 -8.36 -4.32
C TYR A 198 0.37 -7.00 -4.30
N VAL A 199 0.91 -6.58 -3.13
CA VAL A 199 1.58 -5.28 -2.98
C VAL A 199 2.92 -5.39 -2.27
N PRO A 200 4.00 -5.72 -3.02
CA PRO A 200 5.37 -5.63 -2.52
C PRO A 200 5.85 -4.18 -2.40
N ALA A 201 7.00 -4.00 -1.76
CA ALA A 201 7.65 -2.71 -1.64
C ALA A 201 9.10 -2.77 -2.09
N ALA A 202 9.55 -1.72 -2.82
CA ALA A 202 10.95 -1.48 -3.18
C ALA A 202 11.64 -2.71 -3.81
N LYS A 203 11.00 -3.33 -4.81
CA LYS A 203 11.54 -4.47 -5.57
C LYS A 203 12.15 -4.03 -6.91
N LEU A 204 13.17 -4.78 -7.34
CA LEU A 204 13.81 -4.65 -8.65
C LEU A 204 12.99 -5.40 -9.73
N PRO A 205 13.15 -5.09 -11.01
CA PRO A 205 12.42 -5.75 -12.10
C PRO A 205 12.52 -7.28 -12.09
N ASP A 206 13.71 -7.84 -11.84
CA ASP A 206 13.90 -9.29 -11.79
C ASP A 206 13.20 -9.93 -10.58
N GLU A 207 13.19 -9.24 -9.44
CA GLU A 207 12.43 -9.67 -8.25
C GLU A 207 10.92 -9.66 -8.52
N ILE A 208 10.41 -8.68 -9.29
CA ILE A 208 9.00 -8.62 -9.70
C ILE A 208 8.67 -9.76 -10.68
N ARG A 209 9.55 -10.03 -11.65
CA ARG A 209 9.36 -11.18 -12.57
C ARG A 209 9.30 -12.51 -11.83
N ALA A 210 10.18 -12.70 -10.83
CA ALA A 210 10.17 -13.88 -9.98
C ALA A 210 8.88 -13.98 -9.14
N ASP A 211 8.45 -12.88 -8.51
CA ASP A 211 7.19 -12.85 -7.76
C ASP A 211 5.98 -13.13 -8.68
N ARG A 212 5.95 -12.56 -9.90
CA ARG A 212 4.87 -12.80 -10.88
C ARG A 212 4.82 -14.28 -11.27
N ALA A 213 5.95 -14.92 -11.53
CA ALA A 213 6.01 -16.34 -11.85
C ALA A 213 5.47 -17.22 -10.72
N LEU A 214 5.93 -16.96 -9.47
CA LEU A 214 5.44 -17.65 -8.28
C LEU A 214 3.94 -17.40 -8.03
N LEU A 215 3.47 -16.18 -8.27
CA LEU A 215 2.06 -15.81 -8.11
C LEU A 215 1.17 -16.57 -9.10
N VAL A 216 1.59 -16.66 -10.37
CA VAL A 216 0.88 -17.44 -11.41
C VAL A 216 0.77 -18.90 -11.02
N GLU A 217 1.90 -19.54 -10.62
CA GLU A 217 1.93 -20.91 -10.14
C GLU A 217 0.97 -21.12 -8.97
N ALA A 218 1.05 -20.24 -7.96
CA ALA A 218 0.25 -20.35 -6.74
C ALA A 218 -1.25 -20.13 -6.97
N LEU A 219 -1.64 -19.23 -7.88
CA LEU A 219 -3.02 -19.00 -8.29
C LEU A 219 -3.59 -20.23 -9.02
N GLN A 220 -2.85 -20.76 -10.01
CA GLN A 220 -3.25 -21.96 -10.75
C GLN A 220 -3.41 -23.17 -9.81
N ALA A 221 -2.51 -23.35 -8.84
CA ALA A 221 -2.60 -24.41 -7.83
C ALA A 221 -3.86 -24.27 -6.93
N LYS A 222 -4.48 -23.09 -6.91
CA LYS A 222 -5.75 -22.82 -6.20
C LYS A 222 -6.97 -22.79 -7.14
N GLY A 223 -6.80 -23.11 -8.41
CA GLY A 223 -7.87 -23.04 -9.41
C GLY A 223 -8.34 -21.60 -9.71
N ARG A 224 -7.48 -20.60 -9.45
CA ARG A 224 -7.76 -19.18 -9.71
C ARG A 224 -7.08 -18.74 -11.01
N ASP A 225 -7.77 -17.87 -11.77
CA ASP A 225 -7.21 -17.29 -12.98
C ASP A 225 -6.13 -16.25 -12.60
N PRO A 226 -4.89 -16.39 -13.12
CA PRO A 226 -3.85 -15.38 -12.93
C PRO A 226 -4.06 -14.13 -13.78
N GLN A 227 -4.90 -14.19 -14.83
CA GLN A 227 -5.15 -13.06 -15.71
C GLN A 227 -5.86 -11.94 -14.94
N GLY A 228 -5.32 -10.73 -15.04
CA GLY A 228 -5.90 -9.56 -14.37
C GLY A 228 -5.67 -9.50 -12.85
N PHE A 229 -4.88 -10.43 -12.27
CA PHE A 229 -4.50 -10.32 -10.85
C PHE A 229 -3.41 -9.25 -10.68
N PRO A 230 -3.73 -8.10 -10.03
CA PRO A 230 -2.85 -6.94 -10.02
C PRO A 230 -1.65 -7.10 -9.09
N ILE A 231 -0.52 -6.55 -9.51
CA ILE A 231 0.63 -6.26 -8.65
C ILE A 231 0.74 -4.75 -8.48
N GLY A 232 0.56 -4.27 -7.24
CA GLY A 232 0.86 -2.90 -6.86
C GLY A 232 2.26 -2.83 -6.28
N LEU A 233 3.09 -1.88 -6.72
CA LEU A 233 4.45 -1.72 -6.20
C LEU A 233 4.59 -0.41 -5.44
N SER A 234 4.89 -0.50 -4.13
CA SER A 234 5.21 0.66 -3.31
C SER A 234 6.66 1.07 -3.52
N LEU A 235 6.86 2.31 -4.01
CA LEU A 235 8.16 2.87 -4.36
C LEU A 235 8.34 4.27 -3.79
N THR A 236 9.61 4.66 -3.63
CA THR A 236 10.01 6.05 -3.46
C THR A 236 10.52 6.59 -4.77
N VAL A 237 10.08 7.80 -5.14
CA VAL A 237 10.54 8.57 -6.29
C VAL A 237 11.26 9.80 -5.80
N GLU A 238 12.36 10.12 -6.44
CA GLU A 238 13.14 11.34 -6.22
C GLU A 238 13.40 12.01 -7.58
N LEU A 239 12.69 13.11 -7.83
CA LEU A 239 12.87 13.90 -9.03
C LEU A 239 13.99 14.92 -8.82
N VAL A 240 14.92 14.99 -9.75
CA VAL A 240 16.06 15.93 -9.73
C VAL A 240 16.11 16.76 -11.01
N ARG A 241 16.49 18.02 -10.88
CA ARG A 241 16.59 18.96 -12.01
C ARG A 241 17.91 18.85 -12.78
N ASP A 242 18.96 18.34 -12.11
CA ASP A 242 20.28 18.17 -12.67
C ASP A 242 20.88 16.82 -12.27
N SER A 243 21.45 16.12 -13.25
CA SER A 243 22.12 14.84 -13.04
C SER A 243 23.43 14.94 -12.24
N GLY A 244 24.05 16.12 -12.19
CA GLY A 244 25.29 16.37 -11.43
C GLY A 244 25.06 16.45 -9.91
N ALA A 245 23.94 17.01 -9.47
CA ALA A 245 23.56 17.08 -8.06
C ALA A 245 23.23 15.71 -7.45
N MET A 246 22.97 14.73 -8.28
CA MET A 246 22.50 13.40 -7.91
C MET A 246 23.55 12.54 -7.20
N ALA A 247 24.79 12.57 -7.68
CA ALA A 247 25.86 11.71 -7.16
C ALA A 247 26.33 12.15 -5.76
N GLU A 248 26.45 13.47 -5.56
CA GLU A 248 26.91 14.06 -4.29
C GLU A 248 25.87 13.87 -3.16
N ASP A 249 24.58 13.97 -3.48
CA ASP A 249 23.50 13.88 -2.51
C ASP A 249 23.28 12.43 -2.03
N LEU A 250 23.41 11.45 -2.91
CA LEU A 250 23.28 10.02 -2.57
C LEU A 250 24.41 9.55 -1.66
N GLU A 251 25.65 10.03 -1.92
CA GLU A 251 26.83 9.73 -1.12
C GLU A 251 26.75 10.37 0.27
N ALA A 252 26.29 11.62 0.33
CA ALA A 252 26.08 12.36 1.58
C ALA A 252 25.03 11.73 2.49
N ARG A 253 24.03 11.02 1.93
CA ARG A 253 22.94 10.37 2.65
C ARG A 253 23.19 8.90 2.99
N GLY A 254 24.37 8.36 2.69
CA GLY A 254 24.74 6.98 3.00
C GLY A 254 23.90 5.94 2.25
N LEU A 255 23.27 6.31 1.14
CA LEU A 255 22.55 5.39 0.26
C LEU A 255 23.53 4.73 -0.72
N HIS A 256 24.28 3.73 -0.24
CA HIS A 256 25.24 2.99 -1.04
C HIS A 256 24.67 1.62 -1.48
N GLY A 257 25.03 1.17 -2.68
CA GLY A 257 24.73 -0.17 -3.17
C GLY A 257 23.24 -0.45 -3.37
N HIS A 258 22.80 -1.66 -3.03
CA HIS A 258 21.44 -2.15 -3.30
C HIS A 258 20.27 -1.33 -2.74
N ALA A 259 20.49 -0.49 -1.72
CA ALA A 259 19.45 0.41 -1.21
C ALA A 259 19.14 1.54 -2.19
N HIS A 260 20.15 1.99 -2.93
CA HIS A 260 20.04 3.00 -3.97
C HIS A 260 19.18 2.51 -5.16
N ASP A 261 19.39 1.26 -5.61
CA ASP A 261 18.69 0.69 -6.75
C ASP A 261 17.17 0.53 -6.52
N ARG A 262 16.74 0.60 -5.24
CA ARG A 262 15.34 0.46 -4.81
C ARG A 262 14.58 1.78 -4.73
N VAL A 263 15.25 2.90 -4.93
CA VAL A 263 14.65 4.24 -5.08
C VAL A 263 14.69 4.60 -6.56
N VAL A 264 13.57 5.06 -7.10
CA VAL A 264 13.51 5.56 -8.48
C VAL A 264 13.87 7.02 -8.47
N HIS A 265 15.10 7.36 -8.91
CA HIS A 265 15.61 8.72 -8.89
C HIS A 265 16.10 9.16 -10.27
N GLY A 266 16.04 10.46 -10.51
CA GLY A 266 16.56 11.07 -11.74
C GLY A 266 15.67 12.17 -12.30
N MET A 267 16.05 12.62 -13.50
CA MET A 267 15.22 13.51 -14.30
C MET A 267 13.95 12.78 -14.78
N PRO A 268 12.89 13.49 -15.19
CA PRO A 268 11.60 12.89 -15.57
C PRO A 268 11.67 11.72 -16.57
N ASN A 269 12.49 11.84 -17.61
CA ASN A 269 12.68 10.77 -18.59
C ASN A 269 13.28 9.51 -17.96
N ARG A 270 14.26 9.65 -17.07
CA ARG A 270 14.88 8.53 -16.38
C ARG A 270 13.92 7.83 -15.40
N VAL A 271 13.12 8.63 -14.71
CA VAL A 271 12.06 8.11 -13.84
C VAL A 271 11.01 7.34 -14.68
N ALA A 272 10.59 7.90 -15.82
CA ALA A 272 9.65 7.23 -16.72
C ALA A 272 10.21 5.90 -17.25
N GLU A 273 11.45 5.87 -17.75
CA GLU A 273 12.13 4.64 -18.21
C GLU A 273 12.12 3.56 -17.13
N ARG A 274 12.45 3.92 -15.89
CA ARG A 274 12.50 2.96 -14.78
C ARG A 274 11.13 2.43 -14.41
N LEU A 275 10.11 3.26 -14.40
CA LEU A 275 8.74 2.83 -14.16
C LEU A 275 8.21 1.94 -15.30
N LEU A 276 8.56 2.23 -16.56
CA LEU A 276 8.23 1.38 -17.70
C LEU A 276 8.91 0.01 -17.63
N GLU A 277 10.17 -0.04 -17.21
CA GLU A 277 10.89 -1.31 -16.99
C GLU A 277 10.18 -2.17 -15.92
N LEU A 278 9.76 -1.57 -14.80
CA LEU A 278 9.01 -2.24 -13.75
C LEU A 278 7.60 -2.67 -14.23
N ALA A 279 6.94 -1.85 -15.04
CA ALA A 279 5.66 -2.21 -15.66
C ALA A 279 5.83 -3.40 -16.60
N GLY A 280 6.89 -3.42 -17.42
CA GLY A 280 7.25 -4.55 -18.28
C GLY A 280 7.61 -5.83 -17.50
N ALA A 281 8.04 -5.69 -16.24
CA ALA A 281 8.24 -6.81 -15.33
C ALA A 281 6.93 -7.34 -14.71
N GLY A 282 5.82 -6.61 -14.83
CA GLY A 282 4.49 -7.04 -14.38
C GLY A 282 3.85 -6.18 -13.29
N VAL A 283 4.31 -4.94 -13.07
CA VAL A 283 3.65 -4.00 -12.17
C VAL A 283 2.46 -3.33 -12.86
N ASP A 284 1.29 -3.42 -12.25
CA ASP A 284 0.04 -2.87 -12.77
C ASP A 284 -0.30 -1.50 -12.15
N HIS A 285 0.17 -1.27 -10.91
CA HIS A 285 -0.18 -0.09 -10.12
C HIS A 285 1.02 0.37 -9.29
N PHE A 286 1.48 1.59 -9.50
CA PHE A 286 2.55 2.19 -8.70
C PHE A 286 1.98 2.99 -7.53
N LEU A 287 2.50 2.75 -6.33
CA LEU A 287 2.16 3.47 -5.11
C LEU A 287 3.37 4.34 -4.73
N LEU A 288 3.37 5.60 -5.16
CA LEU A 288 4.55 6.45 -5.13
C LEU A 288 4.57 7.35 -3.88
N SER A 289 5.67 7.30 -3.14
CA SER A 289 6.07 8.34 -2.22
C SER A 289 7.07 9.24 -2.93
N PHE A 290 6.95 10.54 -2.79
CA PHE A 290 7.93 11.48 -3.32
C PHE A 290 8.84 11.94 -2.20
N ARG A 291 10.16 11.92 -2.46
CA ARG A 291 11.12 12.48 -1.52
C ARG A 291 11.13 13.99 -1.68
N ALA A 292 10.99 14.70 -0.58
CA ALA A 292 11.02 16.14 -0.51
C ALA A 292 11.53 16.57 0.88
N THR A 293 12.04 17.78 1.00
CA THR A 293 12.53 18.38 2.24
C THR A 293 11.53 19.38 2.82
N THR A 294 10.62 19.88 2.00
CA THR A 294 9.50 20.75 2.42
C THR A 294 8.18 20.28 1.81
N LEU A 295 7.08 20.77 2.38
CA LEU A 295 5.75 20.45 1.86
C LEU A 295 5.53 21.05 0.47
N GLU A 296 6.04 22.25 0.25
CA GLU A 296 6.02 22.95 -1.05
C GLU A 296 6.78 22.15 -2.11
N GLU A 297 7.95 21.64 -1.79
CA GLU A 297 8.72 20.78 -2.69
C GLU A 297 7.96 19.47 -3.01
N LEU A 298 7.26 18.89 -2.02
CA LEU A 298 6.41 17.73 -2.27
C LEU A 298 5.30 18.03 -3.27
N GLU A 299 4.65 19.18 -3.17
CA GLU A 299 3.62 19.61 -4.12
C GLU A 299 4.21 19.86 -5.51
N GLU A 300 5.36 20.52 -5.59
CA GLU A 300 6.09 20.70 -6.86
C GLU A 300 6.44 19.36 -7.52
N HIS A 301 6.87 18.36 -6.75
CA HIS A 301 7.18 17.03 -7.26
C HIS A 301 5.92 16.31 -7.79
N LEU A 302 4.77 16.45 -7.12
CA LEU A 302 3.50 15.90 -7.60
C LEU A 302 3.11 16.53 -8.94
N GLU A 303 3.20 17.86 -9.07
CA GLU A 303 2.91 18.60 -10.30
C GLU A 303 3.89 18.26 -11.42
N TRP A 304 5.19 18.19 -11.09
CA TRP A 304 6.24 17.88 -12.04
C TRP A 304 6.11 16.46 -12.59
N PHE A 305 5.85 15.47 -11.73
CA PHE A 305 5.58 14.11 -12.15
C PHE A 305 4.36 14.02 -13.08
N ALA A 306 3.27 14.67 -12.71
CA ALA A 306 2.04 14.69 -13.52
C ALA A 306 2.25 15.35 -14.89
N ARG A 307 3.06 16.41 -14.97
CA ARG A 307 3.31 17.15 -16.21
C ARG A 307 4.33 16.49 -17.12
N GLU A 308 5.40 15.88 -16.57
CA GLU A 308 6.54 15.45 -17.37
C GLU A 308 6.81 13.94 -17.37
N VAL A 309 6.43 13.21 -16.33
CA VAL A 309 6.62 11.74 -16.25
C VAL A 309 5.40 11.01 -16.78
N ARG A 310 4.20 11.36 -16.28
CA ARG A 310 2.97 10.65 -16.61
C ARG A 310 2.66 10.55 -18.10
N PRO A 311 2.81 11.62 -18.92
CA PRO A 311 2.56 11.51 -20.37
C PRO A 311 3.43 10.44 -21.04
N GLN A 312 4.71 10.32 -20.66
CA GLN A 312 5.61 9.30 -21.21
C GLN A 312 5.16 7.87 -20.85
N LEU A 313 4.54 7.70 -19.68
CA LEU A 313 3.98 6.41 -19.26
C LEU A 313 2.70 6.06 -20.02
N ASP A 314 1.89 7.06 -20.36
CA ASP A 314 0.63 6.87 -21.09
C ASP A 314 0.88 6.62 -22.58
N ASP A 315 1.84 7.30 -23.20
CA ASP A 315 2.23 7.10 -24.60
C ASP A 315 2.77 5.69 -24.87
N ALA A 316 3.53 5.12 -23.90
CA ALA A 316 4.07 3.76 -24.01
C ALA A 316 3.00 2.65 -23.96
N ARG A 317 1.73 2.97 -23.66
CA ARG A 317 0.60 2.02 -23.69
C ARG A 317 -0.02 1.86 -25.09
N VAL A 318 0.31 2.75 -26.01
CA VAL A 318 -0.31 2.80 -27.35
C VAL A 318 0.41 1.88 -28.33
N TYR A 319 1.55 1.32 -27.96
CA TYR A 319 2.38 0.40 -28.75
C TYR A 319 2.51 -0.96 -28.05
#